data_91a22d7512e5e8a1a2d37ef6e80f8826
#
_entry.id   91a22d7512e5e8a1a2d37ef6e80f8826
#
_cell.length_a   1.000
_cell.length_b   1.000
_cell.length_c   1.000
_cell.angle_alpha   90.00
_cell.angle_beta   90.00
_cell.angle_gamma   90.00
#
_symmetry.space_group_name_H-M   'P 1'
#
loop_
_entity.id
_entity.type
_entity.pdbx_description
1 polymer ?
#
loop_
_entity_poly.entity_id
_entity_poly.type
_entity_poly.pdbx_seq_one_letter_code
_entity_poly.pdbx_strand_id
1 'polypeptide(L)'
;MTSVFLLNGCSRFSMQTDFVAGSTSSFDTFLDDFFRAEVSSNTINLHFSLSHPENYGITETPITLGSLSEEALAASHASLENTLAALAKYDRDALPPSGQLTYDVLQDYLKTELSASDLTLYDEPLRPTTGIQSQLPVLYEEYRFRQPADVEDYLALLALTGDYFDQIIRFEQQKAQAGLFMSDYACNTLISQCNAFTADPDQHYLIQTFDHKIDAMSELMEEQKTLYKEKNAALVREHVLPAYTHLAAALTELLGSGKNDMGLCYFADGKDYYRYLVCHNTGSASDLPALQDRILEKRQSDLQQAAALLSENPQLKASQTTVRLPAADPIATLNGLQEAMRANFPAPPETTFTVSSIDECMEDYMAPAFYITSPIDDYAQNSIFINASTDTSSLRYFTTLAHEGFPGHLYQTVMSYEAGLHPVRFLLNYPGYVEGWATYVEMISYHYAGLDDDLASLLSLNQSALLSLYASTDLGIHYDGWSFSDTTAFWKDFGITGQTALREIYELIVEEPAHYLKYYVGYMEFVDLKEKAQETYGSAYSDIAFHKALLSIGPAPFSIVETYLDDYYLPDAAPQ
;
A
#
# COMPACT_ATOMS: atom_id res chain seq x y z
N MET A 1 5.83 8.44 4.04
CA MET A 1 5.41 7.78 2.80
C MET A 1 4.15 7.02 3.14
N THR A 2 3.02 7.52 2.75
CA THR A 2 1.72 6.87 2.95
C THR A 2 1.10 6.79 1.58
N SER A 3 1.34 5.69 0.87
CA SER A 3 0.51 5.36 -0.28
C SER A 3 -0.88 5.03 0.26
N VAL A 4 -1.89 5.74 -0.23
CA VAL A 4 -3.28 5.41 0.08
C VAL A 4 -3.60 4.13 -0.68
N PHE A 5 -3.32 3.00 -0.06
CA PHE A 5 -3.85 1.73 -0.52
C PHE A 5 -5.31 1.65 -0.13
N LEU A 6 -6.14 1.33 -1.11
CA LEU A 6 -7.46 0.78 -0.90
C LEU A 6 -7.39 -0.18 0.29
N LEU A 7 -8.27 -0.04 1.25
CA LEU A 7 -8.46 -0.76 2.52
C LEU A 7 -7.81 -2.17 2.60
N ASN A 8 -6.49 -2.26 2.38
CA ASN A 8 -5.76 -3.54 2.44
C ASN A 8 -5.69 -4.10 3.87
N GLY A 9 -5.88 -3.25 4.89
CA GLY A 9 -6.13 -3.71 6.26
C GLY A 9 -7.51 -4.33 6.46
N CYS A 10 -8.48 -4.04 5.57
CA CYS A 10 -9.82 -4.60 5.61
C CYS A 10 -9.97 -5.89 4.77
N SER A 11 -9.03 -6.22 3.87
CA SER A 11 -9.15 -7.41 3.03
C SER A 11 -9.13 -8.71 3.84
N ARG A 12 -8.46 -8.74 5.00
CA ARG A 12 -8.53 -9.86 5.93
C ARG A 12 -9.91 -10.08 6.53
N PHE A 13 -10.71 -9.04 6.62
CA PHE A 13 -12.02 -9.08 7.27
C PHE A 13 -13.19 -9.12 6.29
N SER A 14 -12.94 -9.12 4.98
CA SER A 14 -14.00 -9.00 3.99
C SER A 14 -14.41 -10.31 3.32
N MET A 15 -13.76 -11.44 3.58
CA MET A 15 -14.15 -12.74 3.02
C MET A 15 -15.46 -13.26 3.59
N GLN A 16 -16.57 -12.65 3.24
CA GLN A 16 -17.92 -13.07 3.64
C GLN A 16 -18.74 -13.65 2.48
N THR A 17 -18.22 -14.62 1.76
CA THR A 17 -19.05 -15.27 0.75
C THR A 17 -19.02 -16.78 0.89
N ASP A 18 -20.21 -17.38 0.82
CA ASP A 18 -20.40 -18.82 0.66
C ASP A 18 -19.89 -19.26 -0.74
N PHE A 19 -18.57 -19.12 -0.96
CA PHE A 19 -17.96 -19.62 -2.19
C PHE A 19 -18.02 -21.16 -2.18
N VAL A 20 -19.02 -21.69 -2.86
CA VAL A 20 -19.15 -23.13 -3.10
C VAL A 20 -18.56 -23.45 -4.46
N ALA A 21 -17.29 -23.82 -4.52
CA ALA A 21 -16.66 -24.28 -5.76
C ALA A 21 -17.45 -25.47 -6.32
N GLY A 22 -18.08 -25.26 -7.48
CA GLY A 22 -18.69 -26.34 -8.25
C GLY A 22 -17.60 -27.32 -8.72
N SER A 23 -17.78 -28.62 -8.51
CA SER A 23 -16.79 -29.67 -8.82
C SER A 23 -16.52 -29.90 -10.32
N THR A 24 -17.04 -29.05 -11.21
CA THR A 24 -16.97 -29.24 -12.70
C THR A 24 -16.74 -27.94 -13.47
N SER A 25 -16.51 -26.79 -12.78
CA SER A 25 -16.23 -25.49 -13.45
C SER A 25 -14.82 -25.47 -14.05
N SER A 26 -14.63 -24.72 -15.15
CA SER A 26 -13.29 -24.44 -15.67
C SER A 26 -12.47 -23.64 -14.66
N PHE A 27 -11.16 -23.63 -14.80
CA PHE A 27 -10.28 -22.83 -13.92
C PHE A 27 -10.63 -21.33 -14.00
N ASP A 28 -10.88 -20.82 -15.22
CA ASP A 28 -11.29 -19.41 -15.41
C ASP A 28 -12.62 -19.11 -14.69
N THR A 29 -13.61 -20.00 -14.78
CA THR A 29 -14.87 -19.82 -14.04
C THR A 29 -14.66 -19.79 -12.53
N PHE A 30 -13.76 -20.62 -12.01
CA PHE A 30 -13.39 -20.59 -10.59
C PHE A 30 -12.76 -19.25 -10.19
N LEU A 31 -11.83 -18.73 -11.01
CA LEU A 31 -11.20 -17.44 -10.77
C LEU A 31 -12.21 -16.29 -10.85
N ASP A 32 -13.13 -16.33 -11.83
CA ASP A 32 -14.20 -15.34 -11.97
C ASP A 32 -15.15 -15.34 -10.76
N ASP A 33 -15.53 -16.54 -10.27
CA ASP A 33 -16.41 -16.66 -9.11
C ASP A 33 -15.71 -16.12 -7.84
N PHE A 34 -14.44 -16.46 -7.66
CA PHE A 34 -13.65 -15.96 -6.54
C PHE A 34 -13.47 -14.43 -6.63
N PHE A 35 -13.13 -13.90 -7.83
CA PHE A 35 -13.02 -12.46 -8.05
C PHE A 35 -14.30 -11.72 -7.68
N ARG A 36 -15.46 -12.18 -8.19
CA ARG A 36 -16.75 -11.55 -7.88
C ARG A 36 -17.05 -11.57 -6.39
N ALA A 37 -16.80 -12.68 -5.74
CA ALA A 37 -17.00 -12.81 -4.31
C ALA A 37 -16.17 -11.81 -3.50
N GLU A 38 -14.87 -11.75 -3.79
CA GLU A 38 -13.93 -10.90 -3.06
C GLU A 38 -14.19 -9.40 -3.31
N VAL A 39 -14.31 -8.98 -4.56
CA VAL A 39 -14.50 -7.55 -4.88
C VAL A 39 -15.83 -7.02 -4.36
N SER A 40 -16.86 -7.88 -4.24
CA SER A 40 -18.18 -7.50 -3.73
C SER A 40 -18.32 -7.58 -2.20
N SER A 41 -17.31 -8.06 -1.49
CA SER A 41 -17.37 -8.23 -0.03
C SER A 41 -17.37 -6.90 0.74
N ASN A 42 -16.93 -5.83 0.11
CA ASN A 42 -16.92 -4.47 0.63
C ASN A 42 -17.27 -3.47 -0.48
N THR A 43 -18.24 -2.59 -0.23
CA THR A 43 -18.74 -1.64 -1.25
C THR A 43 -17.67 -0.63 -1.66
N ILE A 44 -16.81 -0.19 -0.73
CA ILE A 44 -15.72 0.73 -1.07
C ILE A 44 -14.71 0.02 -1.98
N ASN A 45 -14.33 -1.21 -1.67
CA ASN A 45 -13.42 -1.98 -2.52
C ASN A 45 -14.01 -2.20 -3.91
N LEU A 46 -15.29 -2.56 -4.01
CA LEU A 46 -15.97 -2.71 -5.29
C LEU A 46 -15.92 -1.41 -6.10
N HIS A 47 -16.26 -0.29 -5.47
CA HIS A 47 -16.33 1.02 -6.11
C HIS A 47 -14.97 1.49 -6.69
N PHE A 48 -13.88 1.27 -5.93
CA PHE A 48 -12.54 1.66 -6.37
C PHE A 48 -11.91 0.64 -7.33
N SER A 49 -12.30 -0.64 -7.22
CA SER A 49 -11.75 -1.69 -8.10
C SER A 49 -12.40 -1.74 -9.48
N LEU A 50 -13.69 -1.38 -9.60
CA LEU A 50 -14.44 -1.47 -10.85
C LEU A 50 -15.26 -0.20 -11.11
N SER A 51 -15.15 0.31 -12.35
CA SER A 51 -16.04 1.36 -12.86
C SER A 51 -17.34 0.79 -13.43
N HIS A 52 -17.30 -0.45 -13.92
CA HIS A 52 -18.39 -1.15 -14.59
C HIS A 52 -18.60 -2.56 -14.03
N PRO A 53 -19.06 -2.70 -12.76
CA PRO A 53 -19.26 -4.01 -12.13
C PRO A 53 -20.17 -4.96 -12.93
N GLU A 54 -21.13 -4.39 -13.68
CA GLU A 54 -22.05 -5.15 -14.54
C GLU A 54 -21.34 -5.97 -15.62
N ASN A 55 -20.16 -5.54 -16.10
CA ASN A 55 -19.35 -6.28 -17.06
C ASN A 55 -18.80 -7.58 -16.49
N TYR A 56 -18.72 -7.67 -15.16
CA TYR A 56 -18.28 -8.84 -14.41
C TYR A 56 -19.46 -9.67 -13.85
N GLY A 57 -20.70 -9.30 -14.24
CA GLY A 57 -21.91 -9.94 -13.76
C GLY A 57 -22.32 -9.56 -12.34
N ILE A 58 -21.77 -8.44 -11.82
CA ILE A 58 -22.10 -7.89 -10.51
C ILE A 58 -23.15 -6.79 -10.73
N THR A 59 -24.41 -7.08 -10.37
CA THR A 59 -25.53 -6.16 -10.64
C THR A 59 -26.22 -5.64 -9.38
N GLU A 60 -26.20 -6.44 -8.31
CA GLU A 60 -26.80 -6.06 -7.02
C GLU A 60 -25.91 -6.62 -5.91
N THR A 61 -25.43 -5.74 -5.04
CA THR A 61 -24.65 -6.10 -3.85
C THR A 61 -25.19 -5.38 -2.64
N PRO A 62 -25.17 -6.00 -1.45
CA PRO A 62 -25.47 -5.31 -0.21
C PRO A 62 -24.46 -4.16 0.00
N ILE A 63 -24.93 -3.02 0.46
CA ILE A 63 -24.03 -1.94 0.87
C ILE A 63 -23.41 -2.29 2.22
N THR A 64 -22.07 -2.33 2.27
CA THR A 64 -21.34 -2.76 3.46
C THR A 64 -19.93 -2.16 3.51
N LEU A 65 -19.45 -1.90 4.74
CA LEU A 65 -18.05 -1.57 5.04
C LEU A 65 -17.23 -2.82 5.41
N GLY A 66 -17.83 -4.02 5.29
CA GLY A 66 -17.26 -5.25 5.81
C GLY A 66 -17.67 -5.51 7.26
N SER A 67 -17.09 -6.52 7.90
CA SER A 67 -17.40 -6.88 9.28
C SER A 67 -16.18 -7.43 10.02
N LEU A 68 -16.07 -7.04 11.30
CA LEU A 68 -15.06 -7.48 12.28
C LEU A 68 -15.67 -8.38 13.37
N SER A 69 -16.91 -8.88 13.17
CA SER A 69 -17.53 -9.79 14.13
C SER A 69 -16.80 -11.14 14.18
N GLU A 70 -16.87 -11.83 15.30
CA GLU A 70 -16.27 -13.17 15.45
C GLU A 70 -16.79 -14.15 14.40
N GLU A 71 -18.08 -14.07 14.06
CA GLU A 71 -18.69 -14.88 13.02
C GLU A 71 -18.12 -14.57 11.64
N ALA A 72 -17.88 -13.29 11.34
CA ALA A 72 -17.29 -12.88 10.06
C ALA A 72 -15.84 -13.33 9.94
N LEU A 73 -15.06 -13.21 11.01
CA LEU A 73 -13.66 -13.67 11.05
C LEU A 73 -13.57 -15.19 10.89
N ALA A 74 -14.44 -15.95 11.56
CA ALA A 74 -14.52 -17.41 11.41
C ALA A 74 -14.97 -17.81 9.99
N ALA A 75 -15.92 -17.09 9.39
CA ALA A 75 -16.35 -17.32 8.02
C ALA A 75 -15.24 -17.02 7.01
N SER A 76 -14.45 -15.98 7.22
CA SER A 76 -13.29 -15.63 6.40
C SER A 76 -12.24 -16.76 6.44
N HIS A 77 -11.89 -17.26 7.62
CA HIS A 77 -10.98 -18.39 7.74
C HIS A 77 -11.49 -19.61 6.97
N ALA A 78 -12.75 -20.00 7.18
CA ALA A 78 -13.35 -21.13 6.48
C ALA A 78 -13.38 -20.93 4.95
N SER A 79 -13.58 -19.70 4.49
CA SER A 79 -13.54 -19.35 3.06
C SER A 79 -12.15 -19.56 2.46
N LEU A 80 -11.08 -19.11 3.16
CA LEU A 80 -9.69 -19.34 2.75
C LEU A 80 -9.37 -20.84 2.61
N GLU A 81 -9.72 -21.65 3.63
CA GLU A 81 -9.52 -23.10 3.58
C GLU A 81 -10.28 -23.76 2.42
N ASN A 82 -11.55 -23.39 2.23
CA ASN A 82 -12.37 -23.93 1.16
C ASN A 82 -11.85 -23.55 -0.22
N THR A 83 -11.40 -22.31 -0.39
CA THR A 83 -10.83 -21.81 -1.65
C THR A 83 -9.53 -22.53 -1.98
N LEU A 84 -8.64 -22.71 -1.00
CA LEU A 84 -7.39 -23.46 -1.19
C LEU A 84 -7.67 -24.93 -1.54
N ALA A 85 -8.65 -25.56 -0.87
CA ALA A 85 -9.06 -26.94 -1.17
C ALA A 85 -9.74 -27.06 -2.55
N ALA A 86 -10.43 -26.02 -3.02
CA ALA A 86 -11.03 -25.97 -4.35
C ALA A 86 -9.95 -25.78 -5.42
N LEU A 87 -8.99 -24.88 -5.20
CA LEU A 87 -7.84 -24.64 -6.08
C LEU A 87 -7.04 -25.94 -6.30
N ALA A 88 -6.81 -26.71 -5.25
CA ALA A 88 -6.07 -27.98 -5.31
C ALA A 88 -6.73 -29.09 -6.17
N LYS A 89 -7.98 -28.91 -6.62
CA LYS A 89 -8.65 -29.87 -7.51
C LYS A 89 -8.27 -29.68 -8.99
N TYR A 90 -7.66 -28.56 -9.34
CA TYR A 90 -7.20 -28.30 -10.70
C TYR A 90 -5.80 -28.88 -10.90
N ASP A 91 -5.58 -29.49 -12.05
CA ASP A 91 -4.25 -29.96 -12.48
C ASP A 91 -3.48 -28.75 -13.02
N ARG A 92 -2.59 -28.20 -12.18
CA ARG A 92 -1.77 -27.03 -12.51
C ARG A 92 -1.01 -27.20 -13.82
N ASP A 93 -0.41 -28.38 -14.05
CA ASP A 93 0.45 -28.63 -15.21
C ASP A 93 -0.36 -28.75 -16.52
N ALA A 94 -1.67 -28.95 -16.42
CA ALA A 94 -2.58 -28.91 -17.56
C ALA A 94 -3.06 -27.50 -17.93
N LEU A 95 -2.79 -26.49 -17.09
CA LEU A 95 -3.15 -25.09 -17.34
C LEU A 95 -2.18 -24.44 -18.35
N PRO A 96 -2.64 -23.44 -19.12
CA PRO A 96 -1.74 -22.61 -19.93
C PRO A 96 -0.77 -21.83 -19.02
N PRO A 97 0.37 -21.34 -19.54
CA PRO A 97 1.39 -20.65 -18.72
C PRO A 97 0.84 -19.50 -17.85
N SER A 98 -0.05 -18.66 -18.38
CA SER A 98 -0.73 -17.61 -17.62
C SER A 98 -1.62 -18.15 -16.50
N GLY A 99 -2.28 -19.29 -16.75
CA GLY A 99 -3.09 -19.99 -15.75
C GLY A 99 -2.21 -20.60 -14.65
N GLN A 100 -1.06 -21.19 -15.00
CA GLN A 100 -0.09 -21.71 -14.04
C GLN A 100 0.44 -20.60 -13.11
N LEU A 101 0.82 -19.46 -13.68
CA LEU A 101 1.25 -18.28 -12.91
C LEU A 101 0.14 -17.84 -11.93
N THR A 102 -1.10 -17.70 -12.41
CA THR A 102 -2.23 -17.28 -11.56
C THR A 102 -2.53 -18.31 -10.47
N TYR A 103 -2.43 -19.61 -10.79
CA TYR A 103 -2.58 -20.69 -9.81
C TYR A 103 -1.54 -20.61 -8.70
N ASP A 104 -0.26 -20.45 -9.08
CA ASP A 104 0.85 -20.40 -8.12
C ASP A 104 0.74 -19.17 -7.21
N VAL A 105 0.41 -17.99 -7.76
CA VAL A 105 0.23 -16.76 -6.99
C VAL A 105 -0.97 -16.87 -6.04
N LEU A 106 -2.11 -17.37 -6.52
CA LEU A 106 -3.29 -17.54 -5.66
C LEU A 106 -3.04 -18.58 -4.56
N GLN A 107 -2.34 -19.67 -4.88
CA GLN A 107 -1.99 -20.68 -3.89
C GLN A 107 -1.08 -20.13 -2.79
N ASP A 108 -0.07 -19.33 -3.16
CA ASP A 108 0.84 -18.70 -2.22
C ASP A 108 0.08 -17.72 -1.31
N TYR A 109 -0.74 -16.85 -1.90
CA TYR A 109 -1.59 -15.92 -1.16
C TYR A 109 -2.45 -16.62 -0.12
N LEU A 110 -3.23 -17.63 -0.53
CA LEU A 110 -4.12 -18.37 0.36
C LEU A 110 -3.36 -19.06 1.50
N LYS A 111 -2.18 -19.64 1.23
CA LYS A 111 -1.34 -20.27 2.25
C LYS A 111 -0.76 -19.24 3.23
N THR A 112 -0.33 -18.09 2.74
CA THR A 112 0.19 -17.00 3.56
C THR A 112 -0.88 -16.47 4.50
N GLU A 113 -2.09 -16.19 4.00
CA GLU A 113 -3.20 -15.73 4.83
C GLU A 113 -3.61 -16.77 5.89
N LEU A 114 -3.70 -18.04 5.50
CA LEU A 114 -4.02 -19.13 6.45
C LEU A 114 -2.97 -19.30 7.54
N SER A 115 -1.71 -18.94 7.30
CA SER A 115 -0.64 -19.09 8.31
C SER A 115 -0.82 -18.23 9.55
N ALA A 116 -1.64 -17.20 9.50
CA ALA A 116 -1.93 -16.31 10.62
C ALA A 116 -3.42 -16.34 11.05
N SER A 117 -4.20 -17.26 10.55
CA SER A 117 -5.64 -17.31 10.83
C SER A 117 -5.98 -17.53 12.31
N ASP A 118 -5.14 -18.24 13.06
CA ASP A 118 -5.27 -18.43 14.50
C ASP A 118 -4.75 -17.23 15.33
N LEU A 119 -4.12 -16.26 14.68
CA LEU A 119 -3.50 -15.08 15.30
C LEU A 119 -4.29 -13.79 15.03
N THR A 120 -5.58 -13.87 14.77
CA THR A 120 -6.43 -12.75 14.35
C THR A 120 -6.41 -11.57 15.32
N LEU A 121 -6.35 -11.81 16.64
CA LEU A 121 -6.28 -10.75 17.64
C LEU A 121 -4.93 -9.99 17.68
N TYR A 122 -3.92 -10.47 16.96
CA TYR A 122 -2.67 -9.72 16.76
C TYR A 122 -2.80 -8.64 15.69
N ASP A 123 -3.82 -8.72 14.85
CA ASP A 123 -4.07 -7.69 13.85
C ASP A 123 -4.49 -6.37 14.51
N GLU A 124 -4.21 -5.27 13.81
CA GLU A 124 -4.48 -3.93 14.32
C GLU A 124 -5.22 -3.11 13.26
N PRO A 125 -6.56 -3.00 13.38
CA PRO A 125 -7.33 -2.18 12.44
C PRO A 125 -7.11 -0.68 12.64
N LEU A 126 -6.66 -0.27 13.83
CA LEU A 126 -6.41 1.11 14.20
C LEU A 126 -4.92 1.37 14.32
N ARG A 127 -4.35 2.11 13.39
CA ARG A 127 -2.92 2.48 13.37
C ARG A 127 -2.76 3.96 13.15
N PRO A 128 -1.71 4.60 13.72
CA PRO A 128 -1.51 6.05 13.55
C PRO A 128 -1.45 6.52 12.09
N THR A 129 -0.87 5.74 11.17
CA THR A 129 -0.70 6.13 9.77
C THR A 129 -1.59 5.38 8.79
N THR A 130 -1.82 4.08 9.01
CA THR A 130 -2.52 3.21 8.06
C THR A 130 -3.84 2.64 8.60
N GLY A 131 -4.30 3.11 9.76
CA GLY A 131 -5.51 2.63 10.38
C GLY A 131 -6.79 3.12 9.70
N ILE A 132 -7.88 2.39 9.93
CA ILE A 132 -9.22 2.67 9.36
C ILE A 132 -9.67 4.10 9.67
N GLN A 133 -9.38 4.60 10.89
CA GLN A 133 -9.77 5.95 11.30
C GLN A 133 -9.13 7.06 10.45
N SER A 134 -7.97 6.82 9.84
CA SER A 134 -7.32 7.78 8.95
C SER A 134 -7.65 7.55 7.49
N GLN A 135 -7.85 6.29 7.07
CA GLN A 135 -8.08 5.95 5.67
C GLN A 135 -9.52 6.10 5.22
N LEU A 136 -10.49 5.72 6.06
CA LEU A 136 -11.91 5.77 5.69
C LEU A 136 -12.38 7.18 5.29
N PRO A 137 -11.98 8.28 5.97
CA PRO A 137 -12.32 9.63 5.55
C PRO A 137 -11.79 10.01 4.17
N VAL A 138 -10.56 9.58 3.83
CA VAL A 138 -9.96 9.81 2.51
C VAL A 138 -10.74 9.06 1.43
N LEU A 139 -11.13 7.81 1.70
CA LEU A 139 -11.94 7.03 0.77
C LEU A 139 -13.34 7.60 0.57
N TYR A 140 -13.93 8.20 1.61
CA TYR A 140 -15.17 8.95 1.47
C TYR A 140 -14.97 10.22 0.65
N GLU A 141 -13.91 10.97 0.90
CA GLU A 141 -13.61 12.16 0.13
C GLU A 141 -13.38 11.84 -1.34
N GLU A 142 -12.62 10.79 -1.65
CA GLU A 142 -12.26 10.41 -3.01
C GLU A 142 -13.32 9.56 -3.72
N TYR A 143 -14.43 9.21 -3.06
CA TYR A 143 -15.52 8.43 -3.65
C TYR A 143 -16.09 9.13 -4.87
N ARG A 144 -16.03 8.49 -6.05
CA ARG A 144 -16.39 9.08 -7.33
C ARG A 144 -17.88 8.92 -7.62
N PHE A 145 -18.56 9.99 -8.02
CA PHE A 145 -19.96 9.97 -8.43
C PHE A 145 -20.05 9.92 -9.96
N ARG A 146 -19.94 8.72 -10.53
CA ARG A 146 -20.06 8.46 -11.98
C ARG A 146 -21.52 8.52 -12.44
N GLN A 147 -22.44 8.16 -11.55
CA GLN A 147 -23.89 8.10 -11.79
C GLN A 147 -24.65 8.35 -10.47
N PRO A 148 -25.94 8.67 -10.51
CA PRO A 148 -26.74 8.93 -9.29
C PRO A 148 -26.79 7.77 -8.30
N ALA A 149 -26.65 6.51 -8.74
CA ALA A 149 -26.57 5.35 -7.86
C ALA A 149 -25.36 5.40 -6.94
N ASP A 150 -24.21 5.86 -7.41
CA ASP A 150 -23.00 6.01 -6.60
C ASP A 150 -23.22 6.97 -5.42
N VAL A 151 -24.06 8.01 -5.61
CA VAL A 151 -24.42 8.95 -4.54
C VAL A 151 -25.26 8.26 -3.47
N GLU A 152 -26.21 7.41 -3.86
CA GLU A 152 -27.04 6.68 -2.91
C GLU A 152 -26.21 5.64 -2.14
N ASP A 153 -25.30 4.95 -2.81
CA ASP A 153 -24.38 3.99 -2.17
C ASP A 153 -23.46 4.69 -1.16
N TYR A 154 -22.88 5.82 -1.53
CA TYR A 154 -22.06 6.64 -0.64
C TYR A 154 -22.85 7.09 0.61
N LEU A 155 -24.07 7.60 0.43
CA LEU A 155 -24.91 8.03 1.55
C LEU A 155 -25.26 6.85 2.47
N ALA A 156 -25.47 5.66 1.91
CA ALA A 156 -25.71 4.46 2.68
C ALA A 156 -24.46 4.02 3.49
N LEU A 157 -23.26 4.15 2.89
CA LEU A 157 -22.00 3.88 3.59
C LEU A 157 -21.78 4.82 4.78
N LEU A 158 -22.08 6.11 4.64
CA LEU A 158 -22.01 7.06 5.76
C LEU A 158 -22.90 6.63 6.93
N ALA A 159 -24.11 6.15 6.63
CA ALA A 159 -25.04 5.67 7.65
C ALA A 159 -24.53 4.44 8.43
N LEU A 160 -23.69 3.60 7.80
CA LEU A 160 -23.11 2.39 8.39
C LEU A 160 -21.86 2.65 9.24
N THR A 161 -21.28 3.85 9.20
CA THR A 161 -20.01 4.15 9.88
C THR A 161 -20.08 3.87 11.38
N GLY A 162 -21.19 4.21 12.03
CA GLY A 162 -21.38 3.96 13.47
C GLY A 162 -21.32 2.49 13.82
N ASP A 163 -22.10 1.65 13.15
CA ASP A 163 -22.15 0.20 13.38
C ASP A 163 -20.81 -0.49 13.08
N TYR A 164 -20.08 0.01 12.09
CA TYR A 164 -18.76 -0.49 11.74
C TYR A 164 -17.73 -0.14 12.83
N PHE A 165 -17.73 1.09 13.33
CA PHE A 165 -16.85 1.51 14.42
C PHE A 165 -17.18 0.82 15.75
N ASP A 166 -18.43 0.50 16.01
CA ASP A 166 -18.83 -0.34 17.15
C ASP A 166 -18.22 -1.74 17.10
N GLN A 167 -18.00 -2.31 15.90
CA GLN A 167 -17.31 -3.59 15.74
C GLN A 167 -15.81 -3.43 16.01
N ILE A 168 -15.18 -2.37 15.51
CA ILE A 168 -13.79 -2.05 15.81
C ILE A 168 -13.57 -1.89 17.31
N ILE A 169 -14.42 -1.12 17.99
CA ILE A 169 -14.35 -0.93 19.45
C ILE A 169 -14.45 -2.27 20.20
N ARG A 170 -15.36 -3.15 19.79
CA ARG A 170 -15.46 -4.50 20.38
C ARG A 170 -14.20 -5.33 20.14
N PHE A 171 -13.63 -5.25 18.95
CA PHE A 171 -12.37 -5.93 18.63
C PHE A 171 -11.22 -5.43 19.52
N GLU A 172 -11.08 -4.11 19.69
CA GLU A 172 -10.07 -3.54 20.57
C GLU A 172 -10.27 -3.92 22.04
N GLN A 173 -11.53 -4.01 22.50
CA GLN A 173 -11.85 -4.52 23.83
C GLN A 173 -11.45 -5.99 24.01
N GLN A 174 -11.61 -6.82 22.99
CA GLN A 174 -11.15 -8.22 23.02
C GLN A 174 -9.63 -8.30 23.08
N LYS A 175 -8.92 -7.46 22.29
CA LYS A 175 -7.46 -7.34 22.35
C LYS A 175 -7.00 -6.92 23.75
N ALA A 176 -7.65 -5.95 24.37
CA ALA A 176 -7.33 -5.52 25.73
C ALA A 176 -7.51 -6.64 26.76
N GLN A 177 -8.60 -7.42 26.65
CA GLN A 177 -8.83 -8.58 27.51
C GLN A 177 -7.79 -9.68 27.30
N ALA A 178 -7.36 -9.89 26.06
CA ALA A 178 -6.29 -10.84 25.71
C ALA A 178 -4.87 -10.33 26.08
N GLY A 179 -4.72 -9.05 26.46
CA GLY A 179 -3.44 -8.42 26.73
C GLY A 179 -2.63 -8.07 25.49
N LEU A 180 -3.33 -7.88 24.36
CA LEU A 180 -2.77 -7.58 23.03
C LEU A 180 -3.10 -6.16 22.57
N PHE A 181 -3.64 -5.32 23.45
CA PHE A 181 -3.99 -3.93 23.11
C PHE A 181 -2.73 -3.11 22.83
N MET A 182 -2.88 -2.13 21.94
CA MET A 182 -1.82 -1.23 21.50
C MET A 182 -1.15 -0.46 22.65
N SER A 183 -0.03 0.20 22.38
CA SER A 183 0.65 1.08 23.32
C SER A 183 -0.17 2.31 23.68
N ASP A 184 0.11 2.93 24.83
CA ASP A 184 -0.52 4.19 25.22
C ASP A 184 -0.14 5.34 24.27
N TYR A 185 1.03 5.26 23.60
CA TYR A 185 1.43 6.24 22.59
C TYR A 185 0.49 6.19 21.37
N ALA A 186 0.30 5.00 20.77
CA ALA A 186 -0.62 4.80 19.67
C ALA A 186 -2.04 5.23 20.03
N CYS A 187 -2.54 4.73 21.16
CA CYS A 187 -3.87 5.03 21.64
C CYS A 187 -4.11 6.55 21.78
N ASN A 188 -3.17 7.30 22.37
CA ASN A 188 -3.27 8.76 22.49
C ASN A 188 -3.22 9.46 21.12
N THR A 189 -2.40 8.96 20.18
CA THR A 189 -2.35 9.48 18.81
C THR A 189 -3.68 9.31 18.12
N LEU A 190 -4.29 8.12 18.20
CA LEU A 190 -5.61 7.82 17.64
C LEU A 190 -6.72 8.70 18.24
N ILE A 191 -6.72 8.86 19.58
CA ILE A 191 -7.66 9.75 20.28
C ILE A 191 -7.52 11.18 19.75
N SER A 192 -6.28 11.65 19.57
CA SER A 192 -6.00 13.00 19.05
C SER A 192 -6.49 13.17 17.61
N GLN A 193 -6.26 12.16 16.75
CA GLN A 193 -6.75 12.15 15.37
C GLN A 193 -8.28 12.17 15.31
N CYS A 194 -8.96 11.33 16.08
CA CYS A 194 -10.42 11.33 16.15
C CYS A 194 -10.98 12.67 16.63
N ASN A 195 -10.36 13.29 17.64
CA ASN A 195 -10.78 14.60 18.13
C ASN A 195 -10.54 15.71 17.11
N ALA A 196 -9.42 15.69 16.38
CA ALA A 196 -9.13 16.64 15.30
C ALA A 196 -10.16 16.50 14.17
N PHE A 197 -10.47 15.27 13.76
CA PHE A 197 -11.47 14.99 12.73
C PHE A 197 -12.86 15.56 13.07
N THR A 198 -13.25 15.56 14.34
CA THR A 198 -14.58 16.02 14.80
C THR A 198 -14.63 17.48 15.22
N ALA A 199 -13.52 18.25 15.12
CA ALA A 199 -13.39 19.57 15.72
C ALA A 199 -14.30 20.64 15.11
N ASP A 200 -14.61 20.57 13.81
CA ASP A 200 -15.47 21.55 13.13
C ASP A 200 -16.64 20.85 12.38
N PRO A 201 -17.73 20.52 13.08
CA PRO A 201 -18.87 19.80 12.51
C PRO A 201 -19.66 20.62 11.49
N ASP A 202 -19.59 21.95 11.53
CA ASP A 202 -20.37 22.82 10.65
C ASP A 202 -19.66 23.10 9.33
N GLN A 203 -18.32 23.10 9.32
CA GLN A 203 -17.49 23.32 8.15
C GLN A 203 -16.69 22.06 7.77
N HIS A 204 -17.23 20.87 8.09
CA HIS A 204 -16.54 19.63 7.87
C HIS A 204 -16.29 19.39 6.37
N TYR A 205 -15.05 19.03 6.01
CA TYR A 205 -14.64 18.89 4.61
C TYR A 205 -15.45 17.85 3.84
N LEU A 206 -15.88 16.74 4.47
CA LEU A 206 -16.77 15.75 3.83
C LEU A 206 -18.15 16.33 3.42
N ILE A 207 -18.56 17.46 4.01
CA ILE A 207 -19.77 18.18 3.57
C ILE A 207 -19.42 19.06 2.38
N GLN A 208 -18.33 19.81 2.47
CA GLN A 208 -17.94 20.77 1.44
C GLN A 208 -17.54 20.09 0.12
N THR A 209 -16.70 19.05 0.20
CA THR A 209 -16.23 18.30 -0.99
C THR A 209 -17.39 17.56 -1.65
N PHE A 210 -18.29 16.97 -0.87
CA PHE A 210 -19.54 16.38 -1.41
C PHE A 210 -20.37 17.41 -2.17
N ASP A 211 -20.58 18.59 -1.58
CA ASP A 211 -21.37 19.66 -2.20
C ASP A 211 -20.78 20.07 -3.56
N HIS A 212 -19.45 20.19 -3.65
CA HIS A 212 -18.76 20.50 -4.91
C HIS A 212 -18.94 19.38 -5.94
N LYS A 213 -18.83 18.10 -5.54
CA LYS A 213 -19.03 16.96 -6.43
C LYS A 213 -20.46 16.89 -6.96
N ILE A 214 -21.46 17.11 -6.09
CA ILE A 214 -22.89 17.13 -6.49
C ILE A 214 -23.19 18.29 -7.44
N ASP A 215 -22.60 19.47 -7.22
CA ASP A 215 -22.75 20.61 -8.13
C ASP A 215 -22.20 20.32 -9.53
N ALA A 216 -21.12 19.54 -9.63
CA ALA A 216 -20.52 19.15 -10.89
C ALA A 216 -21.33 18.10 -11.69
N MET A 217 -22.26 17.38 -11.04
CA MET A 217 -23.10 16.37 -11.72
C MET A 217 -24.18 17.03 -12.56
N SER A 218 -24.00 16.99 -13.89
CA SER A 218 -24.93 17.60 -14.84
C SER A 218 -26.24 16.82 -15.01
N GLU A 219 -26.27 15.54 -14.64
CA GLU A 219 -27.46 14.69 -14.77
C GLU A 219 -28.51 14.94 -13.66
N LEU A 220 -28.11 15.59 -12.57
CA LEU A 220 -29.01 15.87 -11.45
C LEU A 220 -29.77 17.19 -11.62
N MET A 221 -31.06 17.15 -11.32
CA MET A 221 -31.86 18.37 -11.20
C MET A 221 -31.53 19.11 -9.89
N GLU A 222 -31.70 20.43 -9.87
CA GLU A 222 -31.38 21.28 -8.70
C GLU A 222 -32.09 20.84 -7.40
N GLU A 223 -33.31 20.33 -7.50
CA GLU A 223 -34.04 19.78 -6.35
C GLU A 223 -33.37 18.52 -5.80
N GLN A 224 -32.83 17.66 -6.68
CA GLN A 224 -32.10 16.45 -6.28
C GLN A 224 -30.75 16.82 -5.65
N LYS A 225 -30.02 17.79 -6.25
CA LYS A 225 -28.77 18.30 -5.68
C LYS A 225 -28.97 18.82 -4.26
N THR A 226 -30.01 19.65 -4.05
CA THR A 226 -30.35 20.17 -2.73
C THR A 226 -30.64 19.04 -1.74
N LEU A 227 -31.45 18.06 -2.13
CA LEU A 227 -31.79 16.93 -1.28
C LEU A 227 -30.56 16.07 -0.91
N TYR A 228 -29.67 15.80 -1.85
CA TYR A 228 -28.47 15.02 -1.58
C TYR A 228 -27.50 15.75 -0.64
N LYS A 229 -27.32 17.06 -0.82
CA LYS A 229 -26.50 17.88 0.09
C LYS A 229 -27.05 17.91 1.52
N GLU A 230 -28.37 18.09 1.67
CA GLU A 230 -29.02 18.03 2.97
C GLU A 230 -28.85 16.66 3.64
N LYS A 231 -29.04 15.57 2.88
CA LYS A 231 -28.85 14.21 3.37
C LYS A 231 -27.39 13.96 3.80
N ASN A 232 -26.42 14.33 2.96
CA ASN A 232 -25.01 14.17 3.29
C ASN A 232 -24.66 14.91 4.59
N ALA A 233 -25.00 16.18 4.68
CA ALA A 233 -24.72 16.98 5.87
C ALA A 233 -25.35 16.38 7.14
N ALA A 234 -26.58 15.83 7.04
CA ALA A 234 -27.23 15.15 8.14
C ALA A 234 -26.47 13.86 8.52
N LEU A 235 -26.14 13.00 7.55
CA LEU A 235 -25.46 11.73 7.80
C LEU A 235 -24.05 11.92 8.38
N VAL A 236 -23.29 12.90 7.88
CA VAL A 236 -21.98 13.23 8.46
C VAL A 236 -22.13 13.61 9.93
N ARG A 237 -23.08 14.52 10.27
CA ARG A 237 -23.29 14.99 11.63
C ARG A 237 -23.92 13.95 12.56
N GLU A 238 -24.79 13.07 12.05
CA GLU A 238 -25.56 12.13 12.87
C GLU A 238 -24.92 10.73 12.96
N HIS A 239 -24.08 10.34 12.00
CA HIS A 239 -23.47 9.00 11.96
C HIS A 239 -21.94 9.04 11.97
N VAL A 240 -21.30 9.83 11.07
CA VAL A 240 -19.84 9.80 10.92
C VAL A 240 -19.16 10.45 12.13
N LEU A 241 -19.43 11.71 12.42
CA LEU A 241 -18.78 12.42 13.53
C LEU A 241 -19.06 11.81 14.90
N PRO A 242 -20.28 11.32 15.21
CA PRO A 242 -20.54 10.58 16.44
C PRO A 242 -19.76 9.26 16.53
N ALA A 243 -19.53 8.54 15.42
CA ALA A 243 -18.72 7.32 15.41
C ALA A 243 -17.27 7.60 15.85
N TYR A 244 -16.65 8.64 15.33
CA TYR A 244 -15.31 9.06 15.75
C TYR A 244 -15.25 9.55 17.21
N THR A 245 -16.27 10.29 17.65
CA THR A 245 -16.39 10.71 19.05
C THR A 245 -16.51 9.51 19.98
N HIS A 246 -17.30 8.50 19.59
CA HIS A 246 -17.47 7.26 20.34
C HIS A 246 -16.18 6.43 20.36
N LEU A 247 -15.49 6.33 19.22
CA LEU A 247 -14.18 5.66 19.14
C LEU A 247 -13.17 6.32 20.09
N ALA A 248 -13.03 7.65 20.06
CA ALA A 248 -12.13 8.38 20.96
C ALA A 248 -12.47 8.16 22.45
N ALA A 249 -13.77 8.10 22.80
CA ALA A 249 -14.21 7.81 24.16
C ALA A 249 -13.86 6.37 24.58
N ALA A 250 -14.14 5.39 23.72
CA ALA A 250 -13.83 3.98 23.98
C ALA A 250 -12.33 3.74 24.13
N LEU A 251 -11.50 4.33 23.24
CA LEU A 251 -10.04 4.28 23.35
C LEU A 251 -9.54 4.92 24.66
N THR A 252 -10.17 6.03 25.09
CA THR A 252 -9.83 6.68 26.37
C THR A 252 -10.10 5.75 27.56
N GLU A 253 -11.15 4.93 27.52
CA GLU A 253 -11.43 3.93 28.56
C GLU A 253 -10.43 2.77 28.55
N LEU A 254 -9.83 2.47 27.40
CA LEU A 254 -8.85 1.41 27.23
C LEU A 254 -7.40 1.87 27.52
N LEU A 255 -7.14 3.16 27.69
CA LEU A 255 -5.80 3.67 28.04
C LEU A 255 -5.26 2.97 29.29
N GLY A 256 -3.98 2.59 29.26
CA GLY A 256 -3.30 1.85 30.31
C GLY A 256 -3.64 0.36 30.36
N SER A 257 -4.47 -0.17 29.44
CA SER A 257 -4.72 -1.61 29.34
C SER A 257 -3.65 -2.33 28.52
N GLY A 258 -2.86 -1.61 27.70
CA GLY A 258 -1.72 -2.16 26.98
C GLY A 258 -0.72 -2.85 27.94
N LYS A 259 -0.25 -4.04 27.55
CA LYS A 259 0.71 -4.82 28.35
C LYS A 259 2.13 -4.72 27.81
N ASN A 260 2.27 -4.19 26.62
CA ASN A 260 3.51 -4.11 25.90
C ASN A 260 3.54 -2.81 25.08
N ASP A 261 4.51 -1.96 25.34
CA ASP A 261 4.82 -0.74 24.59
C ASP A 261 6.13 -0.89 23.77
N MET A 262 6.50 -2.12 23.49
CA MET A 262 7.67 -2.53 22.72
C MET A 262 7.26 -3.43 21.55
N GLY A 263 8.20 -4.14 20.96
CA GLY A 263 7.95 -4.97 19.79
C GLY A 263 7.07 -6.20 20.02
N LEU A 264 6.57 -6.78 18.94
CA LEU A 264 5.70 -7.97 18.94
C LEU A 264 6.33 -9.17 19.65
N CYS A 265 7.66 -9.31 19.64
CA CYS A 265 8.39 -10.41 20.30
C CYS A 265 8.13 -10.54 21.81
N TYR A 266 7.57 -9.53 22.44
CA TYR A 266 7.17 -9.55 23.84
C TYR A 266 5.77 -10.11 24.10
N PHE A 267 4.99 -10.36 23.05
CA PHE A 267 3.74 -11.12 23.13
C PHE A 267 4.01 -12.62 22.92
N ALA A 268 3.12 -13.48 23.42
CA ALA A 268 3.31 -14.93 23.44
C ALA A 268 3.61 -15.52 22.04
N ASP A 269 2.78 -15.24 21.05
CA ASP A 269 2.94 -15.73 19.67
C ASP A 269 3.38 -14.58 18.71
N GLY A 270 3.87 -13.48 19.29
CA GLY A 270 4.20 -12.28 18.55
C GLY A 270 5.28 -12.45 17.50
N LYS A 271 6.28 -13.34 17.74
CA LYS A 271 7.31 -13.66 16.74
C LYS A 271 6.73 -14.45 15.55
N ASP A 272 5.76 -15.30 15.80
CA ASP A 272 5.11 -16.07 14.71
C ASP A 272 4.22 -15.16 13.88
N TYR A 273 3.48 -14.27 14.54
CA TYR A 273 2.73 -13.23 13.85
C TYR A 273 3.64 -12.28 13.06
N TYR A 274 4.78 -11.88 13.61
CA TYR A 274 5.75 -11.03 12.92
C TYR A 274 6.37 -11.72 11.69
N ARG A 275 6.67 -13.03 11.76
CA ARG A 275 7.10 -13.80 10.58
C ARG A 275 6.05 -13.78 9.47
N TYR A 276 4.79 -13.95 9.84
CA TYR A 276 3.69 -13.81 8.88
C TYR A 276 3.69 -12.42 8.26
N LEU A 277 3.73 -11.34 9.08
CA LEU A 277 3.74 -9.97 8.57
C LEU A 277 4.90 -9.69 7.60
N VAL A 278 6.10 -10.18 7.92
CA VAL A 278 7.26 -10.02 7.04
C VAL A 278 7.04 -10.77 5.73
N CYS A 279 6.59 -12.01 5.76
CA CYS A 279 6.29 -12.77 4.55
C CYS A 279 5.23 -12.07 3.69
N HIS A 280 4.10 -11.69 4.30
CA HIS A 280 2.99 -11.01 3.65
C HIS A 280 3.42 -9.65 3.05
N ASN A 281 4.10 -8.83 3.86
CA ASN A 281 4.45 -7.46 3.45
C ASN A 281 5.62 -7.41 2.46
N THR A 282 6.56 -8.35 2.50
CA THR A 282 7.74 -8.29 1.63
C THR A 282 7.65 -9.19 0.40
N GLY A 283 6.88 -10.27 0.46
CA GLY A 283 6.88 -11.30 -0.59
C GLY A 283 8.22 -12.02 -0.75
N SER A 284 9.17 -11.84 0.20
CA SER A 284 10.48 -12.48 0.19
C SER A 284 10.40 -13.87 0.79
N ALA A 285 11.14 -14.83 0.19
CA ALA A 285 11.25 -16.20 0.70
C ALA A 285 12.34 -16.37 1.78
N SER A 286 13.07 -15.30 2.13
CA SER A 286 14.14 -15.33 3.13
C SER A 286 13.58 -15.51 4.54
N ASP A 287 14.20 -16.36 5.35
CA ASP A 287 13.93 -16.36 6.79
C ASP A 287 14.49 -15.08 7.45
N LEU A 288 14.00 -14.74 8.65
CA LEU A 288 14.34 -13.46 9.29
C LEU A 288 15.83 -13.28 9.57
N PRO A 289 16.61 -14.29 10.06
CA PRO A 289 18.06 -14.17 10.19
C PRO A 289 18.76 -13.93 8.86
N ALA A 290 18.43 -14.68 7.81
CA ALA A 290 19.00 -14.47 6.48
C ALA A 290 18.64 -13.10 5.91
N LEU A 291 17.43 -12.61 6.18
CA LEU A 291 17.00 -11.26 5.78
C LEU A 291 17.80 -10.17 6.50
N GLN A 292 18.06 -10.34 7.81
CA GLN A 292 18.94 -9.42 8.57
C GLN A 292 20.35 -9.35 7.96
N ASP A 293 20.93 -10.51 7.64
CA ASP A 293 22.25 -10.58 7.02
C ASP A 293 22.26 -9.88 5.65
N ARG A 294 21.28 -10.15 4.78
CA ARG A 294 21.14 -9.47 3.47
C ARG A 294 21.04 -7.95 3.59
N ILE A 295 20.21 -7.45 4.53
CA ILE A 295 20.07 -6.01 4.80
C ILE A 295 21.40 -5.41 5.26
N LEU A 296 22.14 -6.10 6.13
CA LEU A 296 23.45 -5.67 6.61
C LEU A 296 24.48 -5.61 5.46
N GLU A 297 24.56 -6.66 4.65
CA GLU A 297 25.47 -6.76 3.51
C GLU A 297 25.19 -5.64 2.49
N LYS A 298 23.91 -5.43 2.11
CA LYS A 298 23.53 -4.36 1.19
C LYS A 298 23.89 -2.98 1.73
N ARG A 299 23.60 -2.69 3.00
CA ARG A 299 23.99 -1.43 3.66
C ARG A 299 25.50 -1.22 3.66
N GLN A 300 26.29 -2.26 3.96
CA GLN A 300 27.74 -2.18 3.93
C GLN A 300 28.27 -1.89 2.53
N SER A 301 27.71 -2.55 1.52
CA SER A 301 28.03 -2.28 0.12
C SER A 301 27.72 -0.83 -0.27
N ASP A 302 26.53 -0.34 0.04
CA ASP A 302 26.12 1.04 -0.28
C ASP A 302 27.02 2.08 0.39
N LEU A 303 27.34 1.90 1.67
CA LEU A 303 28.23 2.80 2.40
C LEU A 303 29.68 2.76 1.86
N GLN A 304 30.17 1.59 1.42
CA GLN A 304 31.48 1.46 0.79
C GLN A 304 31.52 2.19 -0.56
N GLN A 305 30.50 2.03 -1.39
CA GLN A 305 30.38 2.73 -2.68
C GLN A 305 30.27 4.26 -2.47
N ALA A 306 29.45 4.70 -1.52
CA ALA A 306 29.33 6.13 -1.18
C ALA A 306 30.68 6.71 -0.69
N ALA A 307 31.42 5.97 0.13
CA ALA A 307 32.76 6.38 0.59
C ALA A 307 33.78 6.46 -0.56
N ALA A 308 33.71 5.54 -1.53
CA ALA A 308 34.57 5.58 -2.72
C ALA A 308 34.27 6.84 -3.55
N LEU A 309 33.01 7.14 -3.87
CA LEU A 309 32.60 8.36 -4.57
C LEU A 309 33.09 9.64 -3.87
N LEU A 310 32.93 9.71 -2.54
CA LEU A 310 33.38 10.85 -1.74
C LEU A 310 34.93 10.99 -1.70
N SER A 311 35.65 9.88 -1.81
CA SER A 311 37.12 9.87 -1.87
C SER A 311 37.63 10.35 -3.23
N GLU A 312 36.97 9.94 -4.32
CA GLU A 312 37.29 10.33 -5.69
C GLU A 312 36.89 11.78 -5.98
N ASN A 313 35.72 12.20 -5.47
CA ASN A 313 35.18 13.55 -5.65
C ASN A 313 34.75 14.17 -4.29
N PRO A 314 35.69 14.74 -3.50
CA PRO A 314 35.37 15.31 -2.18
C PRO A 314 34.35 16.47 -2.21
N GLN A 315 34.11 17.09 -3.36
CA GLN A 315 33.15 18.20 -3.49
C GLN A 315 31.70 17.70 -3.31
N LEU A 316 31.44 16.45 -3.59
CA LEU A 316 30.13 15.82 -3.41
C LEU A 316 29.60 15.97 -1.97
N LYS A 317 30.50 16.00 -0.97
CA LYS A 317 30.12 16.21 0.43
C LYS A 317 29.37 17.52 0.67
N ALA A 318 29.75 18.58 -0.02
CA ALA A 318 29.06 19.86 0.07
C ALA A 318 27.81 19.88 -0.83
N SER A 319 27.92 19.34 -2.04
CA SER A 319 26.86 19.32 -3.04
C SER A 319 25.61 18.58 -2.54
N GLN A 320 25.76 17.42 -1.92
CA GLN A 320 24.62 16.61 -1.43
C GLN A 320 23.72 17.35 -0.43
N THR A 321 24.24 18.30 0.34
CA THR A 321 23.50 19.06 1.34
C THR A 321 22.79 20.30 0.77
N THR A 322 23.11 20.68 -0.45
CA THR A 322 22.64 21.93 -1.07
C THR A 322 21.80 21.70 -2.32
N VAL A 323 21.48 20.43 -2.65
CA VAL A 323 20.67 20.12 -3.83
C VAL A 323 19.32 20.81 -3.74
N ARG A 324 19.02 21.58 -4.78
CA ARG A 324 17.71 22.13 -5.06
C ARG A 324 17.46 22.01 -6.55
N LEU A 325 16.28 21.57 -6.92
CA LEU A 325 15.83 21.53 -8.29
C LEU A 325 15.11 22.86 -8.63
N PRO A 326 15.06 23.25 -9.90
CA PRO A 326 14.16 24.31 -10.30
C PRO A 326 12.72 23.96 -9.88
N ALA A 327 12.05 24.87 -9.20
CA ALA A 327 10.63 24.70 -8.90
C ALA A 327 9.88 24.50 -10.23
N ALA A 328 9.17 23.40 -10.35
CA ALA A 328 8.45 23.04 -11.56
C ALA A 328 7.00 22.69 -11.22
N ASP A 329 6.12 22.91 -12.18
CA ASP A 329 4.76 22.40 -12.16
C ASP A 329 4.80 20.86 -12.06
N PRO A 330 4.02 20.24 -11.17
CA PRO A 330 3.97 18.78 -11.03
C PRO A 330 3.65 18.06 -12.36
N ILE A 331 2.76 18.60 -13.19
CA ILE A 331 2.46 18.02 -14.51
C ILE A 331 3.71 18.07 -15.41
N ALA A 332 4.45 19.17 -15.41
CA ALA A 332 5.69 19.29 -16.18
C ALA A 332 6.76 18.31 -15.68
N THR A 333 6.85 18.10 -14.35
CA THR A 333 7.78 17.13 -13.73
C THR A 333 7.41 15.71 -14.14
N LEU A 334 6.15 15.32 -14.04
CA LEU A 334 5.67 13.99 -14.42
C LEU A 334 5.89 13.70 -15.91
N ASN A 335 5.61 14.67 -16.79
CA ASN A 335 5.90 14.55 -18.22
C ASN A 335 7.41 14.40 -18.50
N GLY A 336 8.25 15.12 -17.75
CA GLY A 336 9.71 14.99 -17.83
C GLY A 336 10.20 13.61 -17.40
N LEU A 337 9.64 13.06 -16.33
CA LEU A 337 9.92 11.70 -15.85
C LEU A 337 9.48 10.65 -16.87
N GLN A 338 8.28 10.80 -17.47
CA GLN A 338 7.78 9.92 -18.52
C GLN A 338 8.69 9.90 -19.76
N GLU A 339 9.28 11.03 -20.11
CA GLU A 339 10.25 11.09 -21.23
C GLU A 339 11.60 10.44 -20.83
N ALA A 340 12.11 10.76 -19.63
CA ALA A 340 13.40 10.26 -19.16
C ALA A 340 13.42 8.73 -19.01
N MET A 341 12.33 8.13 -18.53
CA MET A 341 12.24 6.69 -18.31
C MET A 341 12.30 5.84 -19.59
N ARG A 342 12.05 6.43 -20.77
CA ARG A 342 12.03 5.69 -22.07
C ARG A 342 13.34 4.99 -22.39
N ALA A 343 14.44 5.42 -21.80
CA ALA A 343 15.74 4.78 -21.98
C ALA A 343 15.81 3.38 -21.35
N ASN A 344 15.05 3.13 -20.28
CA ASN A 344 15.16 1.95 -19.45
C ASN A 344 13.87 1.16 -19.29
N PHE A 345 12.71 1.76 -19.61
CA PHE A 345 11.40 1.17 -19.38
C PHE A 345 10.58 1.09 -20.68
N PRO A 346 9.72 0.06 -20.84
CA PRO A 346 8.80 -0.01 -21.97
C PRO A 346 7.84 1.18 -21.98
N ALA A 347 7.37 1.55 -23.17
CA ALA A 347 6.39 2.62 -23.31
C ALA A 347 5.09 2.24 -22.60
N PRO A 348 4.49 3.14 -21.82
CA PRO A 348 3.17 2.90 -21.25
C PRO A 348 2.09 2.83 -22.33
N PRO A 349 0.96 2.16 -22.07
CA PRO A 349 -0.22 2.28 -22.91
C PRO A 349 -0.70 3.74 -22.96
N GLU A 350 -1.62 4.05 -23.89
CA GLU A 350 -2.19 5.38 -24.02
C GLU A 350 -3.03 5.71 -22.77
N THR A 351 -2.47 6.52 -21.87
CA THR A 351 -3.06 6.89 -20.59
C THR A 351 -2.99 8.39 -20.37
N THR A 352 -3.95 8.92 -19.64
CA THR A 352 -3.97 10.31 -19.18
C THR A 352 -3.91 10.36 -17.67
N PHE A 353 -3.43 11.48 -17.14
CA PHE A 353 -3.46 11.72 -15.71
C PHE A 353 -3.85 13.17 -15.41
N THR A 354 -4.49 13.34 -14.26
CA THR A 354 -4.77 14.64 -13.67
C THR A 354 -3.97 14.80 -12.39
N VAL A 355 -3.66 16.04 -12.06
CA VAL A 355 -3.03 16.39 -10.79
C VAL A 355 -3.99 17.28 -10.03
N SER A 356 -4.34 16.88 -8.82
CA SER A 356 -5.24 17.62 -7.92
C SER A 356 -4.52 17.90 -6.61
N SER A 357 -4.82 19.03 -5.96
CA SER A 357 -4.37 19.27 -4.59
C SER A 357 -5.32 18.61 -3.60
N ILE A 358 -4.76 18.08 -2.51
CA ILE A 358 -5.57 17.67 -1.36
C ILE A 358 -6.17 18.91 -0.68
N ASP A 359 -7.20 18.71 0.14
CA ASP A 359 -7.78 19.79 0.95
C ASP A 359 -6.77 20.31 1.98
N GLU A 360 -6.76 21.64 2.22
CA GLU A 360 -5.83 22.31 3.12
C GLU A 360 -5.85 21.70 4.53
N CYS A 361 -7.00 21.23 5.01
CA CYS A 361 -7.13 20.62 6.32
C CYS A 361 -6.43 19.25 6.45
N MET A 362 -6.07 18.62 5.33
CA MET A 362 -5.40 17.33 5.27
C MET A 362 -3.87 17.46 5.12
N GLU A 363 -3.35 18.64 4.78
CA GLU A 363 -1.95 18.83 4.40
C GLU A 363 -0.94 18.42 5.48
N ASP A 364 -1.26 18.66 6.75
CA ASP A 364 -0.39 18.29 7.88
C ASP A 364 -0.26 16.78 8.11
N TYR A 365 -1.18 16.00 7.55
CA TYR A 365 -1.29 14.55 7.79
C TYR A 365 -0.93 13.70 6.57
N MET A 366 -0.82 14.32 5.39
CA MET A 366 -0.66 13.58 4.13
C MET A 366 0.76 13.68 3.56
N ALA A 367 1.15 12.65 2.80
CA ALA A 367 2.40 12.62 2.05
C ALA A 367 2.51 13.79 1.05
N PRO A 368 3.73 14.14 0.57
CA PRO A 368 3.93 15.16 -0.44
C PRO A 368 3.14 14.98 -1.73
N ALA A 369 2.93 13.73 -2.13
CA ALA A 369 2.06 13.32 -3.21
C ALA A 369 1.62 11.86 -2.98
N PHE A 370 0.52 11.44 -3.62
CA PHE A 370 0.10 10.03 -3.67
C PHE A 370 -0.73 9.76 -4.93
N TYR A 371 -0.71 8.50 -5.34
CA TYR A 371 -1.51 7.99 -6.44
C TYR A 371 -2.64 7.13 -5.90
N ILE A 372 -3.87 7.35 -6.38
CA ILE A 372 -4.98 6.44 -6.14
C ILE A 372 -5.11 5.50 -7.33
N THR A 373 -5.00 4.21 -7.06
CA THR A 373 -5.08 3.16 -8.08
C THR A 373 -6.38 3.29 -8.87
N SER A 374 -6.25 3.34 -10.20
CA SER A 374 -7.42 3.38 -11.09
C SER A 374 -8.18 2.05 -11.07
N PRO A 375 -9.49 2.04 -11.39
CA PRO A 375 -10.24 0.81 -11.54
C PRO A 375 -9.62 -0.13 -12.60
N ILE A 376 -9.72 -1.43 -12.38
CA ILE A 376 -9.16 -2.48 -13.26
C ILE A 376 -9.70 -2.36 -14.70
N ASP A 377 -10.95 -1.93 -14.82
CA ASP A 377 -11.67 -1.81 -16.10
C ASP A 377 -11.71 -0.38 -16.65
N ASP A 378 -11.08 0.61 -15.99
CA ASP A 378 -10.99 2.01 -16.43
C ASP A 378 -9.65 2.64 -16.00
N TYR A 379 -8.55 2.08 -16.49
CA TYR A 379 -7.19 2.52 -16.14
C TYR A 379 -6.60 3.56 -17.12
N ALA A 380 -7.37 3.99 -18.10
CA ALA A 380 -6.93 5.03 -19.03
C ALA A 380 -6.85 6.42 -18.38
N GLN A 381 -7.60 6.64 -17.29
CA GLN A 381 -7.64 7.91 -16.57
C GLN A 381 -7.12 7.73 -15.14
N ASN A 382 -6.10 8.49 -14.79
CA ASN A 382 -5.42 8.38 -13.52
C ASN A 382 -5.42 9.71 -12.77
N SER A 383 -5.28 9.67 -11.44
CA SER A 383 -5.23 10.85 -10.60
C SER A 383 -4.05 10.77 -9.64
N ILE A 384 -3.23 11.82 -9.62
CA ILE A 384 -2.16 12.04 -8.63
C ILE A 384 -2.58 13.22 -7.77
N PHE A 385 -2.50 13.05 -6.46
CA PHE A 385 -2.82 14.06 -5.47
C PHE A 385 -1.54 14.66 -4.92
N ILE A 386 -1.55 15.96 -4.72
CA ILE A 386 -0.38 16.73 -4.27
C ILE A 386 -0.72 17.49 -3.00
N ASN A 387 0.16 17.40 -2.04
CA ASN A 387 0.14 18.23 -0.86
C ASN A 387 0.76 19.60 -1.21
N ALA A 388 -0.09 20.63 -1.27
CA ALA A 388 0.31 21.96 -1.70
C ALA A 388 1.29 22.66 -0.74
N SER A 389 1.39 22.21 0.52
CA SER A 389 2.37 22.70 1.50
C SER A 389 3.81 22.25 1.23
N THR A 390 4.02 21.30 0.32
CA THR A 390 5.32 20.70 0.07
C THR A 390 6.24 21.62 -0.76
N ASP A 391 7.53 21.68 -0.39
CA ASP A 391 8.57 22.39 -1.16
C ASP A 391 8.84 21.69 -2.51
N THR A 392 8.27 22.24 -3.58
CA THR A 392 8.38 21.71 -4.96
C THR A 392 9.80 21.81 -5.55
N SER A 393 10.73 22.53 -4.90
CA SER A 393 12.14 22.58 -5.28
C SER A 393 12.98 21.50 -4.60
N SER A 394 12.41 20.73 -3.69
CA SER A 394 13.12 19.68 -2.99
C SER A 394 13.33 18.45 -3.89
N LEU A 395 14.49 17.83 -3.79
CA LEU A 395 14.75 16.56 -4.47
C LEU A 395 13.77 15.47 -4.00
N ARG A 396 13.39 15.49 -2.73
CA ARG A 396 12.38 14.57 -2.18
C ARG A 396 11.04 14.69 -2.91
N TYR A 397 10.58 15.89 -3.22
CA TYR A 397 9.35 16.07 -3.99
C TYR A 397 9.45 15.44 -5.39
N PHE A 398 10.58 15.64 -6.06
CA PHE A 398 10.84 15.04 -7.37
C PHE A 398 10.83 13.51 -7.31
N THR A 399 11.54 12.91 -6.35
CA THR A 399 11.59 11.44 -6.22
C THR A 399 10.24 10.87 -5.75
N THR A 400 9.45 11.61 -4.95
CA THR A 400 8.08 11.22 -4.63
C THR A 400 7.20 11.21 -5.89
N LEU A 401 7.30 12.20 -6.77
CA LEU A 401 6.56 12.19 -8.04
C LEU A 401 6.99 11.04 -8.95
N ALA A 402 8.25 10.62 -8.91
CA ALA A 402 8.71 9.43 -9.61
C ALA A 402 8.12 8.14 -8.98
N HIS A 403 8.07 8.06 -7.67
CA HIS A 403 7.47 6.97 -6.89
C HIS A 403 5.96 6.82 -7.19
N GLU A 404 5.21 7.91 -7.17
CA GLU A 404 3.76 7.89 -7.36
C GLU A 404 3.34 7.83 -8.84
N GLY A 405 4.11 8.45 -9.72
CA GLY A 405 3.78 8.61 -11.13
C GLY A 405 4.60 7.73 -12.07
N PHE A 406 5.67 8.30 -12.65
CA PHE A 406 6.51 7.68 -13.67
C PHE A 406 7.98 7.60 -13.25
N PRO A 407 8.56 6.37 -13.25
CA PRO A 407 7.99 5.05 -13.60
C PRO A 407 7.41 4.27 -12.41
N GLY A 408 6.85 4.94 -11.39
CA GLY A 408 6.35 4.36 -10.14
C GLY A 408 4.96 3.74 -10.22
N HIS A 409 4.13 3.99 -9.20
CA HIS A 409 2.83 3.31 -8.99
C HIS A 409 1.86 3.46 -10.15
N LEU A 410 1.65 4.68 -10.68
CA LEU A 410 0.76 4.88 -11.82
C LEU A 410 1.21 4.03 -13.02
N TYR A 411 2.49 4.12 -13.34
CA TYR A 411 3.06 3.37 -14.47
C TYR A 411 2.97 1.85 -14.24
N GLN A 412 3.34 1.36 -13.05
CA GLN A 412 3.23 -0.06 -12.68
C GLN A 412 1.80 -0.57 -12.85
N THR A 413 0.82 0.19 -12.35
CA THR A 413 -0.60 -0.16 -12.42
C THR A 413 -1.08 -0.31 -13.86
N VAL A 414 -0.89 0.72 -14.68
CA VAL A 414 -1.38 0.69 -16.07
C VAL A 414 -0.69 -0.38 -16.90
N MET A 415 0.60 -0.62 -16.68
CA MET A 415 1.33 -1.68 -17.37
C MET A 415 0.87 -3.09 -16.96
N SER A 416 0.59 -3.30 -15.68
CA SER A 416 0.10 -4.59 -15.17
C SER A 416 -1.32 -4.88 -15.67
N TYR A 417 -2.18 -3.87 -15.76
CA TYR A 417 -3.54 -4.02 -16.31
C TYR A 417 -3.50 -4.32 -17.82
N GLU A 418 -2.62 -3.64 -18.58
CA GLU A 418 -2.42 -3.90 -20.02
C GLU A 418 -1.85 -5.29 -20.31
N ALA A 419 -1.15 -5.91 -19.34
CA ALA A 419 -0.60 -7.26 -19.49
C ALA A 419 -1.66 -8.37 -19.63
N GLY A 420 -2.94 -8.05 -19.39
CA GLY A 420 -4.05 -8.99 -19.57
C GLY A 420 -4.08 -10.09 -18.52
N LEU A 421 -3.57 -9.84 -17.33
CA LEU A 421 -3.68 -10.75 -16.19
C LEU A 421 -5.15 -10.91 -15.79
N HIS A 422 -5.48 -12.09 -15.23
CA HIS A 422 -6.83 -12.30 -14.70
C HIS A 422 -7.13 -11.27 -13.60
N PRO A 423 -8.32 -10.63 -13.56
CA PRO A 423 -8.66 -9.57 -12.60
C PRO A 423 -8.42 -9.95 -11.13
N VAL A 424 -8.56 -11.23 -10.77
CA VAL A 424 -8.27 -11.72 -9.42
C VAL A 424 -6.86 -11.35 -8.94
N ARG A 425 -5.89 -11.27 -9.85
CA ARG A 425 -4.49 -10.94 -9.54
C ARG A 425 -4.33 -9.56 -8.89
N PHE A 426 -5.24 -8.64 -9.16
CA PHE A 426 -5.23 -7.28 -8.64
C PHE A 426 -5.95 -7.12 -7.30
N LEU A 427 -6.65 -8.16 -6.84
CA LEU A 427 -7.20 -8.24 -5.49
C LEU A 427 -6.22 -8.87 -4.49
N LEU A 428 -5.23 -9.64 -5.00
CA LEU A 428 -4.22 -10.27 -4.17
C LEU A 428 -3.17 -9.23 -3.78
N ASN A 429 -3.01 -9.03 -2.48
CA ASN A 429 -2.12 -7.97 -1.98
C ASN A 429 -0.68 -8.48 -1.83
N TYR A 430 0.25 -7.87 -2.58
CA TYR A 430 1.70 -8.11 -2.49
C TYR A 430 2.45 -6.78 -2.29
N PRO A 431 2.40 -6.18 -1.08
CA PRO A 431 2.93 -4.84 -0.83
C PRO A 431 4.42 -4.73 -1.15
N GLY A 432 5.21 -5.77 -0.90
CA GLY A 432 6.64 -5.78 -1.20
C GLY A 432 6.94 -5.68 -2.69
N TYR A 433 6.10 -6.27 -3.54
CA TYR A 433 6.22 -6.08 -4.99
C TYR A 433 5.83 -4.66 -5.40
N VAL A 434 4.73 -4.15 -4.88
CA VAL A 434 4.18 -2.83 -5.27
C VAL A 434 5.07 -1.69 -4.77
N GLU A 435 5.37 -1.67 -3.47
CA GLU A 435 6.21 -0.63 -2.84
C GLU A 435 7.70 -0.81 -3.17
N GLY A 436 8.13 -2.07 -3.28
CA GLY A 436 9.49 -2.37 -3.70
C GLY A 436 9.78 -1.88 -5.11
N TRP A 437 8.83 -2.04 -6.05
CA TRP A 437 8.92 -1.44 -7.38
C TRP A 437 9.05 0.08 -7.32
N ALA A 438 8.14 0.75 -6.62
CA ALA A 438 8.15 2.20 -6.52
C ALA A 438 9.44 2.72 -5.85
N THR A 439 9.96 2.02 -4.83
CA THR A 439 11.25 2.32 -4.21
C THR A 439 12.42 2.08 -5.17
N TYR A 440 12.39 0.98 -5.93
CA TYR A 440 13.41 0.66 -6.92
C TYR A 440 13.50 1.74 -8.00
N VAL A 441 12.38 2.20 -8.52
CA VAL A 441 12.35 3.26 -9.54
C VAL A 441 12.61 4.65 -8.95
N GLU A 442 12.26 4.89 -7.68
CA GLU A 442 12.67 6.09 -6.94
C GLU A 442 14.21 6.21 -6.92
N MET A 443 14.93 5.11 -6.61
CA MET A 443 16.40 5.10 -6.64
C MET A 443 16.98 5.38 -8.05
N ILE A 444 16.34 4.90 -9.10
CA ILE A 444 16.72 5.20 -10.49
C ILE A 444 16.47 6.67 -10.82
N SER A 445 15.39 7.26 -10.30
CA SER A 445 14.96 8.63 -10.63
C SER A 445 15.93 9.73 -10.24
N TYR A 446 16.87 9.45 -9.31
CA TYR A 446 17.96 10.39 -9.00
C TYR A 446 18.77 10.77 -10.24
N HIS A 447 18.96 9.83 -11.17
CA HIS A 447 19.64 10.05 -12.45
C HIS A 447 18.77 10.80 -13.48
N TYR A 448 17.47 10.93 -13.25
CA TYR A 448 16.56 11.74 -14.09
C TYR A 448 16.43 13.19 -13.62
N ALA A 449 16.97 13.51 -12.43
CA ALA A 449 16.88 14.84 -11.84
C ALA A 449 17.82 15.89 -12.46
N GLY A 450 18.57 15.54 -13.52
CA GLY A 450 19.53 16.44 -14.15
C GLY A 450 20.75 16.77 -13.29
N LEU A 451 21.06 15.93 -12.32
CA LEU A 451 22.25 16.02 -11.46
C LEU A 451 23.47 15.40 -12.16
N ASP A 452 24.66 15.73 -11.66
CA ASP A 452 25.87 14.97 -11.99
C ASP A 452 25.72 13.51 -11.57
N ASP A 453 26.19 12.56 -12.40
CA ASP A 453 25.99 11.13 -12.18
C ASP A 453 26.56 10.63 -10.84
N ASP A 454 27.74 11.13 -10.43
CA ASP A 454 28.33 10.78 -9.13
C ASP A 454 27.47 11.30 -7.97
N LEU A 455 26.89 12.50 -8.13
CA LEU A 455 26.00 13.09 -7.12
C LEU A 455 24.67 12.31 -7.04
N ALA A 456 24.09 11.97 -8.18
CA ALA A 456 22.88 11.16 -8.24
C ALA A 456 23.08 9.79 -7.58
N SER A 457 24.19 9.12 -7.92
CA SER A 457 24.60 7.85 -7.32
C SER A 457 24.79 7.96 -5.81
N LEU A 458 25.52 8.99 -5.34
CA LEU A 458 25.73 9.20 -3.90
C LEU A 458 24.43 9.40 -3.13
N LEU A 459 23.49 10.16 -3.68
CA LEU A 459 22.20 10.44 -3.06
C LEU A 459 21.32 9.19 -3.00
N SER A 460 21.29 8.41 -4.07
CA SER A 460 20.60 7.13 -4.13
C SER A 460 21.16 6.12 -3.11
N LEU A 461 22.49 5.99 -3.02
CA LEU A 461 23.16 5.13 -2.03
C LEU A 461 22.86 5.56 -0.59
N ASN A 462 22.85 6.88 -0.31
CA ASN A 462 22.50 7.40 1.00
C ASN A 462 21.04 7.10 1.37
N GLN A 463 20.13 7.21 0.42
CA GLN A 463 18.70 6.89 0.62
C GLN A 463 18.53 5.38 0.89
N SER A 464 19.19 4.52 0.11
CA SER A 464 19.19 3.08 0.33
C SER A 464 19.73 2.73 1.72
N ALA A 465 20.88 3.31 2.10
CA ALA A 465 21.45 3.13 3.43
C ALA A 465 20.49 3.58 4.54
N LEU A 466 19.81 4.72 4.37
CA LEU A 466 18.82 5.22 5.33
C LEU A 466 17.64 4.25 5.48
N LEU A 467 17.05 3.77 4.38
CA LEU A 467 15.96 2.80 4.42
C LEU A 467 16.38 1.49 5.10
N SER A 468 17.65 1.07 4.91
CA SER A 468 18.20 -0.09 5.60
C SER A 468 18.24 0.05 7.13
N LEU A 469 18.38 1.29 7.64
CA LEU A 469 18.33 1.54 9.09
C LEU A 469 16.91 1.34 9.63
N TYR A 470 15.90 1.82 8.92
CA TYR A 470 14.50 1.56 9.27
C TYR A 470 14.19 0.07 9.25
N ALA A 471 14.57 -0.64 8.19
CA ALA A 471 14.37 -2.08 8.07
C ALA A 471 15.06 -2.87 9.18
N SER A 472 16.32 -2.52 9.51
CA SER A 472 17.05 -3.15 10.63
C SER A 472 16.42 -2.83 11.99
N THR A 473 15.87 -1.63 12.16
CA THR A 473 15.19 -1.24 13.40
C THR A 473 13.89 -2.01 13.58
N ASP A 474 13.13 -2.22 12.51
CA ASP A 474 11.90 -3.01 12.52
C ASP A 474 12.15 -4.45 12.98
N LEU A 475 13.11 -5.15 12.34
CA LEU A 475 13.54 -6.49 12.73
C LEU A 475 14.11 -6.51 14.18
N GLY A 476 14.90 -5.49 14.52
CA GLY A 476 15.45 -5.34 15.88
C GLY A 476 14.37 -5.23 16.94
N ILE A 477 13.36 -4.41 16.73
CA ILE A 477 12.26 -4.17 17.68
C ILE A 477 11.36 -5.42 17.76
N HIS A 478 10.85 -5.90 16.63
CA HIS A 478 9.78 -6.90 16.60
C HIS A 478 10.27 -8.34 16.71
N TYR A 479 11.53 -8.62 16.35
CA TYR A 479 12.10 -9.97 16.39
C TYR A 479 13.17 -10.14 17.45
N ASP A 480 14.14 -9.20 17.56
CA ASP A 480 15.26 -9.28 18.49
C ASP A 480 14.97 -8.66 19.87
N GLY A 481 13.90 -7.83 19.96
CA GLY A 481 13.47 -7.23 21.21
C GLY A 481 14.24 -5.97 21.60
N TRP A 482 14.64 -5.15 20.61
CA TRP A 482 15.31 -3.88 20.90
C TRP A 482 14.38 -2.93 21.65
N SER A 483 14.93 -2.38 22.73
CA SER A 483 14.35 -1.25 23.43
C SER A 483 14.64 0.07 22.69
N PHE A 484 14.02 1.16 23.13
CA PHE A 484 14.37 2.50 22.64
C PHE A 484 15.85 2.85 22.84
N SER A 485 16.47 2.35 23.92
CA SER A 485 17.91 2.53 24.17
C SER A 485 18.78 1.81 23.14
N ASP A 486 18.40 0.59 22.77
CA ASP A 486 19.12 -0.20 21.76
C ASP A 486 18.98 0.45 20.39
N THR A 487 17.77 0.88 20.04
CA THR A 487 17.49 1.66 18.81
C THR A 487 18.34 2.92 18.76
N THR A 488 18.36 3.71 19.84
CA THR A 488 19.18 4.93 19.92
C THR A 488 20.67 4.63 19.76
N ALA A 489 21.17 3.56 20.35
CA ALA A 489 22.57 3.16 20.21
C ALA A 489 22.90 2.78 18.76
N PHE A 490 22.03 2.00 18.11
CA PHE A 490 22.19 1.61 16.71
C PHE A 490 22.24 2.83 15.78
N TRP A 491 21.28 3.74 15.86
CA TRP A 491 21.24 4.93 14.99
C TRP A 491 22.40 5.89 15.22
N LYS A 492 22.92 5.95 16.45
CA LYS A 492 24.09 6.76 16.80
C LYS A 492 25.35 6.34 16.05
N ASP A 493 25.52 5.05 15.75
CA ASP A 493 26.67 4.53 15.00
C ASP A 493 26.70 5.10 13.56
N PHE A 494 25.56 5.56 13.04
CA PHE A 494 25.42 6.26 11.78
C PHE A 494 25.36 7.79 11.88
N GLY A 495 25.67 8.33 13.06
CA GLY A 495 25.72 9.80 13.30
C GLY A 495 24.35 10.44 13.54
N ILE A 496 23.29 9.68 13.67
CA ILE A 496 21.93 10.19 13.92
C ILE A 496 21.65 10.14 15.42
N THR A 497 21.50 11.31 16.05
CA THR A 497 21.46 11.44 17.52
C THR A 497 20.28 12.26 18.06
N GLY A 498 19.39 12.75 17.20
CA GLY A 498 18.22 13.55 17.58
C GLY A 498 17.21 12.74 18.38
N GLN A 499 17.16 12.92 19.71
CA GLN A 499 16.35 12.09 20.61
C GLN A 499 14.85 12.13 20.29
N THR A 500 14.32 13.31 19.93
CA THR A 500 12.89 13.44 19.56
C THR A 500 12.58 12.64 18.30
N ALA A 501 13.35 12.84 17.23
CA ALA A 501 13.15 12.11 15.98
C ALA A 501 13.35 10.59 16.15
N LEU A 502 14.33 10.17 16.96
CA LEU A 502 14.53 8.74 17.24
C LEU A 502 13.38 8.15 18.06
N ARG A 503 12.77 8.93 18.94
CA ARG A 503 11.58 8.49 19.67
C ARG A 503 10.39 8.32 18.71
N GLU A 504 10.16 9.26 17.83
CA GLU A 504 9.10 9.18 16.81
C GLU A 504 9.31 7.98 15.89
N ILE A 505 10.55 7.72 15.43
CA ILE A 505 10.88 6.55 14.63
C ILE A 505 10.60 5.24 15.41
N TYR A 506 11.02 5.17 16.67
CA TYR A 506 10.80 3.99 17.50
C TYR A 506 9.31 3.69 17.69
N GLU A 507 8.54 4.69 18.11
CA GLU A 507 7.10 4.56 18.36
C GLU A 507 6.34 4.19 17.07
N LEU A 508 6.68 4.84 15.95
CA LEU A 508 6.08 4.52 14.66
C LEU A 508 6.34 3.06 14.25
N ILE A 509 7.57 2.57 14.43
CA ILE A 509 7.90 1.18 14.08
C ILE A 509 7.21 0.20 15.03
N VAL A 510 7.10 0.51 16.33
CA VAL A 510 6.35 -0.33 17.28
C VAL A 510 4.89 -0.52 16.83
N GLU A 511 4.27 0.54 16.31
CA GLU A 511 2.85 0.52 15.93
C GLU A 511 2.60 0.01 14.50
N GLU A 512 3.62 0.03 13.65
CA GLU A 512 3.53 -0.36 12.23
C GLU A 512 4.54 -1.47 11.89
N PRO A 513 4.43 -2.66 12.49
CA PRO A 513 5.39 -3.74 12.28
C PRO A 513 5.45 -4.19 10.82
N ALA A 514 6.67 -4.43 10.33
CA ALA A 514 7.00 -4.79 8.95
C ALA A 514 6.62 -3.73 7.90
N HIS A 515 6.24 -2.51 8.31
CA HIS A 515 5.85 -1.43 7.39
C HIS A 515 7.01 -1.00 6.49
N TYR A 516 8.17 -0.70 7.08
CA TYR A 516 9.34 -0.27 6.29
C TYR A 516 10.01 -1.39 5.51
N LEU A 517 9.76 -2.65 5.89
CA LEU A 517 10.33 -3.79 5.19
C LEU A 517 9.77 -3.94 3.78
N LYS A 518 8.50 -3.65 3.53
CA LYS A 518 7.91 -3.74 2.19
C LYS A 518 8.64 -2.84 1.17
N TYR A 519 9.08 -1.65 1.59
CA TYR A 519 9.85 -0.73 0.75
C TYR A 519 11.27 -1.25 0.50
N TYR A 520 12.01 -1.49 1.57
CA TYR A 520 13.44 -1.76 1.45
C TYR A 520 13.73 -3.19 0.99
N VAL A 521 13.04 -4.19 1.54
CA VAL A 521 13.22 -5.58 1.12
C VAL A 521 12.71 -5.76 -0.30
N GLY A 522 11.54 -5.21 -0.63
CA GLY A 522 11.04 -5.24 -2.00
C GLY A 522 12.02 -4.59 -2.99
N TYR A 523 12.60 -3.44 -2.64
CA TYR A 523 13.67 -2.82 -3.43
C TYR A 523 14.87 -3.76 -3.63
N MET A 524 15.35 -4.40 -2.56
CA MET A 524 16.46 -5.35 -2.64
C MET A 524 16.15 -6.52 -3.57
N GLU A 525 14.94 -7.09 -3.48
CA GLU A 525 14.52 -8.19 -4.35
C GLU A 525 14.53 -7.78 -5.84
N PHE A 526 14.10 -6.56 -6.19
CA PHE A 526 14.19 -6.07 -7.57
C PHE A 526 15.63 -5.87 -8.02
N VAL A 527 16.52 -5.39 -7.15
CA VAL A 527 17.96 -5.26 -7.44
C VAL A 527 18.57 -6.63 -7.69
N ASP A 528 18.32 -7.60 -6.81
CA ASP A 528 18.84 -8.97 -6.94
C ASP A 528 18.34 -9.65 -8.22
N LEU A 529 17.04 -9.50 -8.56
CA LEU A 529 16.49 -9.99 -9.83
C LEU A 529 17.16 -9.36 -11.04
N LYS A 530 17.47 -8.06 -10.99
CA LYS A 530 18.17 -7.36 -12.07
C LYS A 530 19.59 -7.87 -12.25
N GLU A 531 20.35 -7.99 -11.17
CA GLU A 531 21.72 -8.50 -11.18
C GLU A 531 21.74 -9.92 -11.75
N LYS A 532 20.85 -10.79 -11.29
CA LYS A 532 20.71 -12.16 -11.79
C LYS A 532 20.33 -12.20 -13.28
N ALA A 533 19.44 -11.34 -13.73
CA ALA A 533 19.09 -11.22 -15.15
C ALA A 533 20.28 -10.75 -15.99
N GLN A 534 21.07 -9.79 -15.50
CA GLN A 534 22.29 -9.32 -16.16
C GLN A 534 23.33 -10.44 -16.28
N GLU A 535 23.51 -11.25 -15.25
CA GLU A 535 24.39 -12.42 -15.29
C GLU A 535 23.89 -13.49 -16.26
N THR A 536 22.59 -13.79 -16.23
CA THR A 536 21.97 -14.84 -17.05
C THR A 536 21.99 -14.50 -18.53
N TYR A 537 21.60 -13.28 -18.89
CA TYR A 537 21.47 -12.87 -20.29
C TYR A 537 22.72 -12.20 -20.86
N GLY A 538 23.67 -11.76 -20.02
CA GLY A 538 24.95 -11.19 -20.43
C GLY A 538 24.80 -10.08 -21.48
N SER A 539 25.39 -10.22 -22.65
CA SER A 539 25.31 -9.22 -23.74
C SER A 539 23.91 -9.09 -24.37
N ALA A 540 23.01 -10.01 -24.11
CA ALA A 540 21.61 -9.94 -24.58
C ALA A 540 20.67 -9.27 -23.52
N TYR A 541 21.21 -8.84 -22.39
CA TYR A 541 20.43 -8.12 -21.38
C TYR A 541 19.96 -6.77 -21.91
N SER A 542 18.70 -6.44 -21.59
CA SER A 542 18.07 -5.15 -21.87
C SER A 542 17.21 -4.74 -20.68
N ASP A 543 17.42 -3.53 -20.15
CA ASP A 543 16.58 -2.96 -19.09
C ASP A 543 15.10 -2.95 -19.50
N ILE A 544 14.81 -2.58 -20.75
CA ILE A 544 13.43 -2.52 -21.27
C ILE A 544 12.78 -3.91 -21.24
N ALA A 545 13.50 -4.95 -21.71
CA ALA A 545 12.98 -6.33 -21.71
C ALA A 545 12.78 -6.85 -20.28
N PHE A 546 13.73 -6.55 -19.38
CA PHE A 546 13.65 -6.92 -17.97
C PHE A 546 12.43 -6.28 -17.27
N HIS A 547 12.28 -4.96 -17.38
CA HIS A 547 11.15 -4.26 -16.75
C HIS A 547 9.81 -4.68 -17.37
N LYS A 548 9.78 -4.95 -18.69
CA LYS A 548 8.59 -5.47 -19.35
C LYS A 548 8.20 -6.84 -18.80
N ALA A 549 9.17 -7.74 -18.60
CA ALA A 549 8.90 -9.07 -18.03
C ALA A 549 8.30 -8.96 -16.62
N LEU A 550 8.92 -8.17 -15.75
CA LEU A 550 8.41 -7.94 -14.40
C LEU A 550 6.96 -7.43 -14.41
N LEU A 551 6.70 -6.36 -15.15
CA LEU A 551 5.37 -5.75 -15.23
C LEU A 551 4.31 -6.68 -15.86
N SER A 552 4.73 -7.58 -16.77
CA SER A 552 3.85 -8.58 -17.39
C SER A 552 3.54 -9.74 -16.46
N ILE A 553 4.46 -10.12 -15.56
CA ILE A 553 4.20 -11.07 -14.46
C ILE A 553 3.23 -10.45 -13.46
N GLY A 554 3.37 -9.15 -13.19
CA GLY A 554 2.55 -8.38 -12.25
C GLY A 554 2.80 -8.75 -10.78
N PRO A 555 2.03 -8.17 -9.84
CA PRO A 555 2.21 -8.38 -8.40
C PRO A 555 2.18 -9.87 -8.02
N ALA A 556 3.26 -10.33 -7.38
CA ALA A 556 3.46 -11.71 -6.94
C ALA A 556 4.60 -11.77 -5.91
N PRO A 557 4.74 -12.86 -5.12
CA PRO A 557 5.91 -13.08 -4.30
C PRO A 557 7.15 -13.26 -5.18
N PHE A 558 8.30 -12.78 -4.71
CA PHE A 558 9.52 -12.70 -5.53
C PHE A 558 10.04 -14.06 -6.00
N SER A 559 9.82 -15.13 -5.23
CA SER A 559 10.16 -16.50 -5.65
C SER A 559 9.37 -16.96 -6.89
N ILE A 560 8.13 -16.52 -7.01
CA ILE A 560 7.29 -16.78 -8.20
C ILE A 560 7.74 -15.87 -9.34
N VAL A 561 7.98 -14.58 -9.08
CA VAL A 561 8.51 -13.67 -10.10
C VAL A 561 9.79 -14.23 -10.72
N GLU A 562 10.73 -14.68 -9.89
CA GLU A 562 11.98 -15.29 -10.34
C GLU A 562 11.75 -16.54 -11.21
N THR A 563 10.83 -17.42 -10.78
CA THR A 563 10.50 -18.65 -11.51
C THR A 563 9.98 -18.39 -12.91
N TYR A 564 9.17 -17.35 -13.08
CA TYR A 564 8.55 -17.03 -14.37
C TYR A 564 9.30 -15.99 -15.19
N LEU A 565 10.40 -15.41 -14.67
CA LEU A 565 11.10 -14.33 -15.34
C LEU A 565 11.59 -14.73 -16.75
N ASP A 566 12.15 -15.93 -16.90
CA ASP A 566 12.66 -16.42 -18.18
C ASP A 566 11.54 -16.59 -19.23
N ASP A 567 10.34 -17.00 -18.82
CA ASP A 567 9.20 -17.18 -19.71
C ASP A 567 8.66 -15.86 -20.26
N TYR A 568 8.81 -14.78 -19.50
CA TYR A 568 8.35 -13.43 -19.85
C TYR A 568 9.44 -12.51 -20.38
N TYR A 569 10.73 -12.90 -20.22
CA TYR A 569 11.84 -12.14 -20.75
C TYR A 569 11.98 -12.39 -22.26
N LEU A 570 11.40 -11.51 -23.05
CA LEU A 570 11.51 -11.53 -24.50
C LEU A 570 12.50 -10.44 -24.92
N PRO A 571 13.74 -10.78 -25.36
CA PRO A 571 14.64 -9.78 -25.90
C PRO A 571 13.97 -9.11 -27.09
N ASP A 572 14.07 -7.78 -27.16
CA ASP A 572 13.49 -7.02 -28.25
C ASP A 572 13.90 -7.63 -29.58
N ALA A 573 12.94 -8.05 -30.40
CA ALA A 573 13.19 -8.32 -31.81
C ALA A 573 13.80 -7.03 -32.39
N ALA A 574 15.01 -7.12 -32.96
CA ALA A 574 15.70 -5.99 -33.54
C ALA A 574 14.71 -5.18 -34.40
N PRO A 575 14.72 -3.84 -34.31
CA PRO A 575 13.81 -3.02 -35.10
C PRO A 575 13.94 -3.41 -36.58
N GLN A 576 12.80 -3.89 -37.16
CA GLN A 576 12.70 -4.21 -38.58
C GLN A 576 12.72 -2.94 -39.42
#